data_a51886f022e2cd23e295caa61eec321f
#
_entry.id   a51886f022e2cd23e295caa61eec321f
#
_cell.length_a   1.000
_cell.length_b   1.000
_cell.length_c   1.000
_cell.angle_alpha   90.00
_cell.angle_beta   90.00
_cell.angle_gamma   90.00
#
_symmetry.space_group_name_H-M   'P 1'
#
loop_
_entity.id
_entity.type
_entity.pdbx_description
1 polymer ?
#
loop_
_entity_poly.entity_id
_entity_poly.type
_entity_poly.pdbx_seq_one_letter_code
_entity_poly.pdbx_strand_id
1 'polypeptide(L)'
;MKRIIRNISSCVLLALVMGACEEDAALVSPNVAHDKSTVSPEEVGETAFLQSASESGNKFIFLDFVEQGSDELYVELVESAERDMTFTIGINTLLTYQDMPSIAEQFYKVGAGFVEDWENKFTITNGGKVTVAAGERKSTRISFTVSNMELIGSYYLLPLLATDEDGNQYKLFYYICQVEMERQDRSNKPYTVVAYIDTEMMNPLIADQYTSKLQYMKSRRDRKTIYENVPVFDIVNLRKALLKYDESSRRAVLKFTPDIEHVLKNYAQYIQPLKRSGIKVCLSIEGGGTGIGFANLTDVQIADFVAQVQVAVKMYQLDGIHLRDEGAGYDKTGAPELDETSYPKLVKALREAMPDIMLTLADDGGTTAMMDKEQGGIVVGDYIDLAWNVVWDTAVNPWASGSERKPIAGVTKERYGGISFYIKPIMTNEEGLFFGNLQNESRAIALNEGLGKVAVVENIPYRDYISEIANVQRIMGLLSCFHDTNNGEYPRYNVDVTETLAASYYFAFRKDW
;
A
#
# COMPACT_ATOMS: atom_id res chain seq x y z
N MET A 1 51.59 -38.59 -0.19
CA MET A 1 50.26 -38.96 -0.68
C MET A 1 49.10 -38.84 0.35
N LYS A 2 49.35 -38.75 1.66
CA LYS A 2 48.28 -38.63 2.69
C LYS A 2 47.84 -37.18 3.07
N ARG A 3 48.46 -36.14 2.47
CA ARG A 3 48.11 -34.72 2.76
C ARG A 3 47.22 -34.06 1.70
N ILE A 4 47.07 -34.66 0.53
CA ILE A 4 46.28 -34.10 -0.58
C ILE A 4 44.81 -34.52 -0.47
N ILE A 5 44.51 -35.67 0.13
CA ILE A 5 43.16 -36.18 0.28
C ILE A 5 42.37 -35.42 1.36
N ARG A 6 43.04 -34.75 2.31
CA ARG A 6 42.39 -34.05 3.41
C ARG A 6 41.87 -32.65 3.03
N ASN A 7 42.41 -32.07 1.94
CA ASN A 7 41.96 -30.74 1.48
C ASN A 7 40.84 -30.81 0.44
N ILE A 8 40.63 -31.94 -0.19
CA ILE A 8 39.53 -32.12 -1.15
C ILE A 8 38.21 -32.38 -0.41
N SER A 9 38.24 -33.05 0.74
CA SER A 9 37.02 -33.25 1.57
C SER A 9 36.51 -31.99 2.22
N SER A 10 37.39 -31.01 2.53
CA SER A 10 36.95 -29.73 3.13
C SER A 10 36.35 -28.77 2.10
N CYS A 11 36.81 -28.83 0.83
CA CYS A 11 36.21 -27.97 -0.22
C CYS A 11 34.87 -28.49 -0.73
N VAL A 12 34.63 -29.79 -0.69
CA VAL A 12 33.34 -30.38 -1.10
C VAL A 12 32.26 -30.15 0.00
N LEU A 13 32.66 -30.10 1.29
CA LEU A 13 31.73 -29.81 2.38
C LEU A 13 31.40 -28.32 2.47
N LEU A 14 32.27 -27.41 2.00
CA LEU A 14 31.98 -25.95 1.99
C LEU A 14 31.13 -25.56 0.76
N ALA A 15 31.18 -26.33 -0.33
CA ALA A 15 30.33 -26.10 -1.51
C ALA A 15 28.88 -26.59 -1.33
N LEU A 16 28.62 -27.46 -0.35
CA LEU A 16 27.27 -27.95 -0.03
C LEU A 16 26.50 -27.10 1.01
N VAL A 17 27.16 -26.09 1.61
CA VAL A 17 26.53 -25.19 2.60
C VAL A 17 26.20 -23.82 2.01
N MET A 18 26.66 -23.51 0.79
CA MET A 18 26.36 -22.23 0.11
C MET A 18 25.24 -22.33 -0.92
N GLY A 19 24.51 -23.44 -0.94
CA GLY A 19 23.38 -23.67 -1.85
C GLY A 19 22.02 -23.71 -1.17
N ALA A 20 21.88 -23.16 0.03
CA ALA A 20 20.59 -23.16 0.71
C ALA A 20 20.27 -21.75 1.21
N CYS A 21 19.31 -21.20 0.61
CA CYS A 21 18.31 -20.18 0.98
C CYS A 21 18.19 -19.10 -0.10
N GLU A 22 17.77 -19.46 -1.29
CA GLU A 22 16.74 -18.64 -1.94
C GLU A 22 15.41 -19.27 -1.51
N GLU A 23 14.82 -18.74 -0.45
CA GLU A 23 13.40 -18.99 -0.20
C GLU A 23 12.64 -18.45 -1.41
N ASP A 24 12.03 -19.35 -2.17
CA ASP A 24 11.23 -19.00 -3.33
C ASP A 24 10.11 -18.08 -2.90
N ALA A 25 10.16 -16.83 -3.37
CA ALA A 25 8.99 -15.95 -3.28
C ALA A 25 7.80 -16.66 -3.93
N ALA A 26 6.64 -16.60 -3.27
CA ALA A 26 5.47 -17.33 -3.73
C ALA A 26 5.07 -16.90 -5.15
N LEU A 27 4.79 -17.88 -5.99
CA LEU A 27 4.27 -17.65 -7.34
C LEU A 27 2.79 -17.28 -7.23
N VAL A 28 2.40 -16.12 -7.75
CA VAL A 28 1.00 -15.81 -7.99
C VAL A 28 0.55 -16.60 -9.21
N SER A 29 -0.22 -17.65 -8.99
CA SER A 29 -0.82 -18.41 -10.08
C SER A 29 -2.23 -17.90 -10.36
N PRO A 30 -2.58 -17.55 -11.60
CA PRO A 30 -3.94 -17.11 -11.93
C PRO A 30 -5.01 -18.20 -11.69
N ASN A 31 -4.60 -19.46 -11.59
CA ASN A 31 -5.49 -20.59 -11.36
C ASN A 31 -5.58 -21.04 -9.89
N VAL A 32 -4.83 -20.44 -9.00
CA VAL A 32 -5.03 -20.65 -7.56
C VAL A 32 -6.09 -19.62 -7.14
N ALA A 33 -7.35 -20.02 -7.21
CA ALA A 33 -8.33 -19.44 -6.32
C ALA A 33 -7.76 -19.72 -4.90
N HIS A 34 -7.10 -18.73 -4.31
CA HIS A 34 -6.89 -18.77 -2.88
C HIS A 34 -8.30 -18.78 -2.29
N ASP A 35 -8.73 -19.95 -1.90
CA ASP A 35 -9.86 -20.07 -1.01
C ASP A 35 -9.48 -19.22 0.21
N LYS A 36 -10.11 -18.04 0.35
CA LYS A 36 -9.92 -17.16 1.51
C LYS A 36 -10.29 -17.87 2.82
N SER A 37 -10.78 -19.10 2.73
CA SER A 37 -11.07 -19.99 3.85
C SER A 37 -9.86 -20.81 4.31
N THR A 38 -8.64 -20.53 3.83
CA THR A 38 -7.46 -21.21 4.38
C THR A 38 -7.23 -20.76 5.81
N VAL A 39 -7.51 -21.65 6.70
CA VAL A 39 -7.28 -21.59 8.14
C VAL A 39 -5.82 -21.24 8.41
N SER A 40 -5.57 -20.26 9.28
CA SER A 40 -4.19 -19.97 9.68
C SER A 40 -3.57 -21.14 10.42
N PRO A 41 -2.24 -21.34 10.39
CA PRO A 41 -1.59 -22.41 11.15
C PRO A 41 -1.88 -22.39 12.65
N GLU A 42 -2.26 -21.24 13.21
CA GLU A 42 -2.63 -21.07 14.62
C GLU A 42 -4.02 -21.61 14.94
N GLU A 43 -4.83 -21.85 13.93
CA GLU A 43 -6.21 -22.35 14.02
C GLU A 43 -6.32 -23.86 13.78
N VAL A 44 -5.18 -24.54 13.61
CA VAL A 44 -5.14 -26.01 13.49
C VAL A 44 -5.61 -26.63 14.79
N GLY A 45 -6.86 -27.07 14.82
CA GLY A 45 -7.53 -27.66 16.00
C GLY A 45 -8.88 -27.02 16.28
N GLU A 46 -9.22 -25.88 15.73
CA GLU A 46 -10.58 -25.34 15.77
C GLU A 46 -11.49 -26.08 14.78
N THR A 47 -12.70 -26.36 15.18
CA THR A 47 -13.70 -27.08 14.36
C THR A 47 -14.63 -26.14 13.63
N ALA A 48 -14.69 -24.88 14.07
CA ALA A 48 -15.50 -23.83 13.49
C ALA A 48 -14.83 -22.44 13.62
N PHE A 49 -15.26 -21.50 12.78
CA PHE A 49 -14.79 -20.12 12.78
C PHE A 49 -15.96 -19.16 12.71
N LEU A 50 -15.94 -18.14 13.56
CA LEU A 50 -16.81 -16.99 13.38
C LEU A 50 -16.19 -16.07 12.32
N GLN A 51 -16.95 -15.76 11.28
CA GLN A 51 -16.47 -15.02 10.10
C GLN A 51 -17.30 -13.77 9.84
N SER A 52 -16.66 -12.75 9.32
CA SER A 52 -17.29 -11.61 8.69
C SER A 52 -17.65 -11.91 7.24
N ALA A 53 -18.78 -11.44 6.77
CA ALA A 53 -19.16 -11.56 5.38
C ALA A 53 -18.45 -10.53 4.48
N SER A 54 -18.06 -9.39 5.05
CA SER A 54 -17.30 -8.36 4.33
C SER A 54 -15.83 -8.72 4.18
N GLU A 55 -15.23 -9.36 5.19
CA GLU A 55 -13.81 -9.73 5.23
C GLU A 55 -13.62 -11.16 5.75
N SER A 56 -14.09 -12.16 5.01
CA SER A 56 -13.93 -13.56 5.41
C SER A 56 -12.45 -13.97 5.46
N GLY A 57 -12.09 -14.79 6.44
CA GLY A 57 -10.73 -15.28 6.65
C GLY A 57 -9.86 -14.39 7.54
N ASN A 58 -10.36 -13.23 7.97
CA ASN A 58 -9.65 -12.36 8.91
C ASN A 58 -10.19 -12.51 10.32
N LYS A 59 -9.29 -12.53 11.31
CA LYS A 59 -9.64 -12.48 12.74
C LYS A 59 -9.92 -11.09 13.26
N PHE A 60 -9.39 -10.10 12.59
CA PHE A 60 -9.47 -8.68 12.94
C PHE A 60 -10.06 -7.93 11.76
N ILE A 61 -11.16 -7.28 11.99
CA ILE A 61 -11.95 -6.60 10.96
C ILE A 61 -12.05 -5.13 11.31
N PHE A 62 -11.91 -4.26 10.34
CA PHE A 62 -12.18 -2.86 10.53
C PHE A 62 -13.64 -2.55 10.19
N LEU A 63 -14.35 -1.98 11.15
CA LEU A 63 -15.72 -1.52 10.96
C LEU A 63 -15.75 -0.01 10.92
N ASP A 64 -16.06 0.54 9.75
CA ASP A 64 -16.24 1.96 9.59
C ASP A 64 -17.49 2.40 10.35
N PHE A 65 -17.35 3.42 11.18
CA PHE A 65 -18.41 3.95 12.01
C PHE A 65 -18.56 5.46 11.75
N VAL A 66 -19.75 5.85 11.37
CA VAL A 66 -20.13 7.27 11.19
C VAL A 66 -21.16 7.64 12.26
N GLU A 67 -22.42 7.30 12.06
CA GLU A 67 -23.48 7.31 13.06
C GLU A 67 -23.77 5.90 13.54
N GLN A 68 -23.48 4.92 12.68
CA GLN A 68 -23.57 3.49 12.95
C GLN A 68 -22.57 2.74 12.06
N GLY A 69 -22.16 1.55 12.51
CA GLY A 69 -21.41 0.57 11.73
C GLY A 69 -22.16 -0.75 11.70
N SER A 70 -22.14 -1.48 10.60
CA SER A 70 -22.82 -2.76 10.46
C SER A 70 -22.06 -3.73 9.58
N ASP A 71 -22.19 -5.04 9.86
CA ASP A 71 -21.70 -6.10 9.00
C ASP A 71 -22.61 -7.33 9.16
N GLU A 72 -22.35 -8.34 8.32
CA GLU A 72 -22.97 -9.67 8.43
C GLU A 72 -21.97 -10.68 8.94
N LEU A 73 -22.43 -11.58 9.78
CA LEU A 73 -21.65 -12.65 10.38
C LEU A 73 -22.19 -14.02 9.96
N TYR A 74 -21.31 -14.99 9.89
CA TYR A 74 -21.66 -16.41 9.74
C TYR A 74 -20.64 -17.29 10.46
N VAL A 75 -21.01 -18.53 10.71
CA VAL A 75 -20.09 -19.56 11.22
C VAL A 75 -19.70 -20.47 10.06
N GLU A 76 -18.42 -20.78 9.91
CA GLU A 76 -17.88 -21.73 8.95
C GLU A 76 -17.20 -22.89 9.68
N LEU A 77 -17.57 -24.12 9.31
CA LEU A 77 -16.98 -25.34 9.84
C LEU A 77 -15.79 -25.78 8.98
N VAL A 78 -14.82 -26.43 9.59
CA VAL A 78 -13.71 -27.09 8.89
C VAL A 78 -14.23 -28.20 7.99
N GLU A 79 -15.19 -29.01 8.50
CA GLU A 79 -15.83 -30.09 7.77
C GLU A 79 -17.34 -29.85 7.66
N SER A 80 -18.00 -30.52 6.74
CA SER A 80 -19.47 -30.45 6.63
C SER A 80 -20.16 -30.99 7.89
N ALA A 81 -21.18 -30.29 8.33
CA ALA A 81 -21.96 -30.67 9.51
C ALA A 81 -22.61 -32.04 9.34
N GLU A 82 -22.44 -32.96 10.28
CA GLU A 82 -23.14 -34.26 10.27
C GLU A 82 -24.63 -34.12 10.65
N ARG A 83 -24.97 -33.09 11.40
CA ARG A 83 -26.31 -32.70 11.85
C ARG A 83 -26.47 -31.18 11.83
N ASP A 84 -27.68 -30.72 11.99
CA ASP A 84 -27.88 -29.28 12.19
C ASP A 84 -27.13 -28.84 13.47
N MET A 85 -26.30 -27.80 13.36
CA MET A 85 -25.52 -27.22 14.46
C MET A 85 -25.93 -25.78 14.67
N THR A 86 -26.33 -25.44 15.88
CA THR A 86 -26.75 -24.08 16.24
C THR A 86 -25.65 -23.35 17.02
N PHE A 87 -25.39 -22.10 16.64
CA PHE A 87 -24.45 -21.22 17.31
C PHE A 87 -25.19 -19.97 17.79
N THR A 88 -24.72 -19.41 18.90
CA THR A 88 -25.18 -18.13 19.40
C THR A 88 -24.03 -17.12 19.34
N ILE A 89 -24.22 -16.05 18.59
CA ILE A 89 -23.22 -14.97 18.40
C ILE A 89 -23.61 -13.78 19.28
N GLY A 90 -22.63 -13.21 19.97
CA GLY A 90 -22.81 -12.03 20.81
C GLY A 90 -21.50 -11.37 21.21
N ILE A 91 -21.59 -10.42 22.10
CA ILE A 91 -20.41 -9.75 22.67
C ILE A 91 -19.68 -10.72 23.59
N ASN A 92 -18.37 -10.75 23.50
CA ASN A 92 -17.52 -11.45 24.45
C ASN A 92 -17.36 -10.61 25.73
N THR A 93 -18.23 -10.86 26.68
CA THR A 93 -18.24 -10.15 27.97
C THR A 93 -17.20 -10.67 28.97
N LEU A 94 -16.43 -11.70 28.62
CA LEU A 94 -15.34 -12.21 29.46
C LEU A 94 -14.06 -11.40 29.35
N LEU A 95 -13.94 -10.60 28.28
CA LEU A 95 -12.81 -9.72 28.09
C LEU A 95 -12.92 -8.47 28.94
N THR A 96 -11.79 -8.07 29.50
CA THR A 96 -11.65 -6.88 30.34
C THR A 96 -10.60 -5.94 29.79
N TYR A 97 -10.51 -4.72 30.33
CA TYR A 97 -9.46 -3.78 29.98
C TYR A 97 -8.04 -4.37 30.17
N GLN A 98 -7.85 -5.30 31.08
CA GLN A 98 -6.57 -5.96 31.35
C GLN A 98 -6.10 -6.86 30.19
N ASP A 99 -7.01 -7.34 29.36
CA ASP A 99 -6.71 -8.19 28.20
C ASP A 99 -6.27 -7.35 26.97
N MET A 100 -6.53 -6.04 26.97
CA MET A 100 -6.26 -5.14 25.85
C MET A 100 -4.79 -5.12 25.40
N PRO A 101 -3.77 -5.12 26.30
CA PRO A 101 -2.39 -5.16 25.85
C PRO A 101 -2.05 -6.42 25.04
N SER A 102 -2.56 -7.58 25.47
CA SER A 102 -2.35 -8.85 24.77
C SER A 102 -3.08 -8.89 23.42
N ILE A 103 -4.30 -8.36 23.36
CA ILE A 103 -5.05 -8.23 22.11
C ILE A 103 -4.36 -7.22 21.17
N ALA A 104 -3.92 -6.07 21.69
CA ALA A 104 -3.19 -5.09 20.92
C ALA A 104 -1.86 -5.63 20.39
N GLU A 105 -1.20 -6.53 21.12
CA GLU A 105 0.03 -7.17 20.67
C GLU A 105 -0.22 -8.15 19.51
N GLN A 106 -1.34 -8.87 19.55
CA GLN A 106 -1.82 -9.72 18.45
C GLN A 106 -2.31 -8.88 17.26
N PHE A 107 -2.82 -7.68 17.51
CA PHE A 107 -3.26 -6.72 16.50
C PHE A 107 -2.32 -5.53 16.42
N TYR A 108 -1.07 -5.80 16.10
CA TYR A 108 -0.07 -4.82 15.62
C TYR A 108 0.11 -3.59 16.49
N LYS A 109 -0.08 -3.75 17.80
CA LYS A 109 0.10 -2.67 18.78
C LYS A 109 -0.80 -1.45 18.54
N VAL A 110 -1.86 -1.59 17.76
CA VAL A 110 -2.87 -0.54 17.65
C VAL A 110 -3.58 -0.45 18.99
N GLY A 111 -3.36 0.63 19.71
CA GLY A 111 -4.11 0.93 20.92
C GLY A 111 -5.57 1.15 20.58
N ALA A 112 -6.45 0.30 21.10
CA ALA A 112 -7.89 0.47 20.96
C ALA A 112 -8.51 0.86 22.30
N GLY A 113 -9.55 1.70 22.27
CA GLY A 113 -10.40 1.94 23.41
C GLY A 113 -11.20 0.68 23.76
N PHE A 114 -11.46 0.46 25.03
CA PHE A 114 -12.29 -0.61 25.51
C PHE A 114 -13.68 -0.07 25.87
N VAL A 115 -14.73 -0.76 25.45
CA VAL A 115 -16.11 -0.42 25.78
C VAL A 115 -16.62 -1.45 26.78
N GLU A 116 -16.90 -1.02 28.02
CA GLU A 116 -17.38 -1.89 29.07
C GLU A 116 -18.87 -2.20 28.94
N ASP A 117 -19.64 -1.24 28.41
CA ASP A 117 -21.09 -1.34 28.29
C ASP A 117 -21.52 -1.28 26.82
N TRP A 118 -21.98 -2.42 26.31
CA TRP A 118 -22.53 -2.58 24.98
C TRP A 118 -24.05 -2.50 24.92
N GLU A 119 -24.71 -2.35 26.07
CA GLU A 119 -26.16 -2.18 26.13
C GLU A 119 -26.57 -0.93 25.35
N ASN A 120 -27.54 -1.05 24.48
CA ASN A 120 -27.97 0.00 23.55
C ASN A 120 -26.93 0.45 22.49
N LYS A 121 -25.75 -0.17 22.46
CA LYS A 121 -24.72 0.12 21.45
C LYS A 121 -24.58 -0.98 20.40
N PHE A 122 -24.88 -2.22 20.77
CA PHE A 122 -24.78 -3.38 19.89
C PHE A 122 -26.15 -4.03 19.73
N THR A 123 -26.56 -4.26 18.50
CA THR A 123 -27.77 -5.01 18.15
C THR A 123 -27.42 -6.10 17.15
N ILE A 124 -28.01 -7.28 17.32
CA ILE A 124 -27.85 -8.41 16.41
C ILE A 124 -29.21 -9.01 16.10
N THR A 125 -29.46 -9.31 14.82
CA THR A 125 -30.73 -9.89 14.40
C THR A 125 -30.88 -11.32 14.94
N ASN A 126 -32.10 -11.85 14.99
CA ASN A 126 -32.44 -13.20 15.44
C ASN A 126 -31.82 -13.60 16.82
N GLY A 127 -31.56 -12.64 17.70
CA GLY A 127 -30.92 -12.89 18.99
C GLY A 127 -29.56 -13.55 18.90
N GLY A 128 -28.83 -13.36 17.81
CA GLY A 128 -27.52 -13.93 17.56
C GLY A 128 -27.51 -15.39 17.08
N LYS A 129 -28.67 -16.03 16.87
CA LYS A 129 -28.72 -17.45 16.51
C LYS A 129 -28.56 -17.68 15.02
N VAL A 130 -27.61 -18.56 14.68
CA VAL A 130 -27.35 -19.06 13.33
C VAL A 130 -27.26 -20.58 13.35
N THR A 131 -27.60 -21.22 12.23
CA THR A 131 -27.56 -22.70 12.13
C THR A 131 -26.78 -23.08 10.86
N VAL A 132 -25.85 -24.02 11.02
CA VAL A 132 -25.23 -24.74 9.91
C VAL A 132 -26.08 -25.99 9.68
N ALA A 133 -26.70 -26.12 8.53
CA ALA A 133 -27.55 -27.30 8.22
C ALA A 133 -26.70 -28.55 8.01
N ALA A 134 -27.27 -29.70 8.23
CA ALA A 134 -26.62 -30.97 7.94
C ALA A 134 -26.16 -31.06 6.50
N GLY A 135 -24.89 -31.43 6.28
CA GLY A 135 -24.23 -31.48 4.98
C GLY A 135 -23.60 -30.16 4.54
N GLU A 136 -23.89 -29.06 5.19
CA GLU A 136 -23.32 -27.74 4.88
C GLU A 136 -22.09 -27.44 5.74
N ARG A 137 -21.28 -26.47 5.29
CA ARG A 137 -20.13 -25.95 6.04
C ARG A 137 -20.35 -24.55 6.59
N LYS A 138 -21.32 -23.82 6.07
CA LYS A 138 -21.57 -22.43 6.44
C LYS A 138 -22.99 -22.27 6.98
N SER A 139 -23.10 -21.46 8.01
CA SER A 139 -24.41 -21.08 8.54
C SER A 139 -25.12 -20.07 7.62
N THR A 140 -26.39 -19.84 7.91
CA THR A 140 -27.06 -18.61 7.46
C THR A 140 -26.32 -17.39 8.01
N ARG A 141 -26.39 -16.28 7.28
CA ARG A 141 -25.82 -14.99 7.72
C ARG A 141 -26.76 -14.29 8.67
N ILE A 142 -26.17 -13.49 9.55
CA ILE A 142 -26.87 -12.69 10.54
C ILE A 142 -26.26 -11.29 10.57
N SER A 143 -27.08 -10.25 10.60
CA SER A 143 -26.58 -8.88 10.62
C SER A 143 -26.46 -8.36 12.06
N PHE A 144 -25.43 -7.57 12.31
CA PHE A 144 -25.31 -6.77 13.52
C PHE A 144 -25.13 -5.29 13.17
N THR A 145 -25.43 -4.45 14.14
CA THR A 145 -25.23 -2.99 14.04
C THR A 145 -24.65 -2.50 15.36
N VAL A 146 -23.67 -1.60 15.24
CA VAL A 146 -23.15 -0.80 16.35
C VAL A 146 -23.62 0.63 16.15
N SER A 147 -24.14 1.27 17.20
CA SER A 147 -24.64 2.65 17.19
C SER A 147 -24.48 3.30 18.56
N ASN A 148 -24.84 4.57 18.69
CA ASN A 148 -24.84 5.31 19.96
C ASN A 148 -23.47 5.30 20.67
N MET A 149 -22.38 5.34 19.93
CA MET A 149 -21.04 5.46 20.48
C MET A 149 -20.52 6.89 20.34
N GLU A 150 -19.99 7.41 21.42
CA GLU A 150 -19.18 8.62 21.38
C GLU A 150 -17.73 8.17 21.19
N LEU A 151 -17.22 8.29 19.96
CA LEU A 151 -15.85 7.95 19.61
C LEU A 151 -14.99 9.22 19.68
N ILE A 152 -13.98 9.20 20.52
CA ILE A 152 -13.03 10.30 20.65
C ILE A 152 -11.69 9.84 20.05
N GLY A 153 -11.57 9.98 18.73
CA GLY A 153 -10.30 9.94 18.02
C GLY A 153 -9.46 8.66 18.11
N SER A 154 -10.07 7.47 18.30
CA SER A 154 -9.33 6.21 18.43
C SER A 154 -10.13 5.03 17.89
N TYR A 155 -9.47 3.90 17.71
CA TYR A 155 -10.15 2.64 17.45
C TYR A 155 -10.76 2.09 18.73
N TYR A 156 -11.93 1.48 18.64
CA TYR A 156 -12.58 0.78 19.74
C TYR A 156 -12.73 -0.69 19.41
N LEU A 157 -12.38 -1.55 20.35
CA LEU A 157 -12.47 -2.98 20.16
C LEU A 157 -13.91 -3.46 20.41
N LEU A 158 -14.49 -4.12 19.40
CA LEU A 158 -15.74 -4.89 19.52
C LEU A 158 -15.37 -6.38 19.51
N PRO A 159 -15.33 -7.04 20.67
CA PRO A 159 -15.04 -8.45 20.74
C PRO A 159 -16.31 -9.27 20.53
N LEU A 160 -16.35 -10.09 19.50
CA LEU A 160 -17.45 -11.01 19.24
C LEU A 160 -17.08 -12.45 19.59
N LEU A 161 -18.08 -13.23 19.95
CA LEU A 161 -17.97 -14.60 20.32
C LEU A 161 -19.15 -15.39 19.74
N ALA A 162 -18.88 -16.48 19.03
CA ALA A 162 -19.86 -17.50 18.73
C ALA A 162 -19.71 -18.66 19.72
N THR A 163 -20.80 -19.15 20.28
CA THR A 163 -20.81 -20.31 21.20
C THR A 163 -21.70 -21.37 20.60
N ASP A 164 -21.21 -22.59 20.49
CA ASP A 164 -22.01 -23.75 20.07
C ASP A 164 -22.83 -24.37 21.21
N GLU A 165 -23.58 -25.42 20.89
CA GLU A 165 -24.42 -26.12 21.86
C GLU A 165 -23.61 -26.85 22.97
N ASP A 166 -22.34 -27.15 22.69
CA ASP A 166 -21.44 -27.83 23.64
C ASP A 166 -20.62 -26.81 24.46
N GLY A 167 -20.78 -25.53 24.21
CA GLY A 167 -20.11 -24.43 24.93
C GLY A 167 -18.72 -24.07 24.36
N ASN A 168 -18.33 -24.58 23.20
CA ASN A 168 -17.10 -24.18 22.54
C ASN A 168 -17.24 -22.75 22.01
N GLN A 169 -16.14 -22.00 22.04
CA GLN A 169 -16.12 -20.55 21.76
C GLN A 169 -15.20 -20.20 20.62
N TYR A 170 -15.70 -19.42 19.68
CA TYR A 170 -15.01 -18.99 18.46
C TYR A 170 -15.01 -17.47 18.39
N LYS A 171 -13.82 -16.85 18.41
CA LYS A 171 -13.64 -15.41 18.61
C LYS A 171 -13.45 -14.68 17.29
N LEU A 172 -13.98 -13.47 17.21
CA LEU A 172 -13.76 -12.52 16.13
C LEU A 172 -13.68 -11.09 16.70
N PHE A 173 -12.77 -10.30 16.21
CA PHE A 173 -12.55 -8.94 16.70
C PHE A 173 -12.83 -7.92 15.61
N TYR A 174 -13.63 -6.94 15.94
CA TYR A 174 -13.80 -5.75 15.11
C TYR A 174 -13.11 -4.55 15.76
N TYR A 175 -12.40 -3.81 14.96
CA TYR A 175 -11.91 -2.49 15.31
C TYR A 175 -12.87 -1.45 14.72
N ILE A 176 -13.70 -0.87 15.57
CA ILE A 176 -14.60 0.21 15.21
C ILE A 176 -13.74 1.43 15.02
N CYS A 177 -13.73 1.94 13.83
CA CYS A 177 -13.01 3.14 13.42
C CYS A 177 -14.03 4.24 13.16
N GLN A 178 -13.95 5.35 13.91
CA GLN A 178 -14.66 6.53 13.51
C GLN A 178 -14.08 7.02 12.20
N VAL A 179 -14.83 6.82 11.15
CA VAL A 179 -14.59 7.54 9.92
C VAL A 179 -15.19 8.91 10.13
N GLU A 180 -14.33 9.92 10.29
CA GLU A 180 -14.82 11.28 10.16
C GLU A 180 -15.56 11.36 8.84
N MET A 181 -16.83 11.75 8.86
CA MET A 181 -17.71 11.80 7.67
C MET A 181 -17.15 12.67 6.55
N GLU A 182 -16.28 13.58 6.87
CA GLU A 182 -15.40 14.24 5.97
C GLU A 182 -14.14 13.39 5.81
N ARG A 183 -14.16 12.38 4.90
CA ARG A 183 -12.95 12.14 4.12
C ARG A 183 -12.50 13.52 3.71
N GLN A 184 -11.41 14.00 4.32
CA GLN A 184 -10.94 15.36 4.07
C GLN A 184 -10.93 15.54 2.58
N ASP A 185 -11.77 16.42 2.09
CA ASP A 185 -11.91 16.67 0.67
C ASP A 185 -10.53 17.14 0.19
N ARG A 186 -9.74 16.18 -0.31
CA ARG A 186 -8.40 16.43 -0.81
C ARG A 186 -8.40 17.28 -2.07
N SER A 187 -9.58 17.57 -2.62
CA SER A 187 -9.75 18.43 -3.79
C SER A 187 -9.13 19.82 -3.57
N ASN A 188 -9.04 20.26 -2.31
CA ASN A 188 -8.38 21.52 -1.95
C ASN A 188 -6.85 21.41 -1.85
N LYS A 189 -6.26 20.22 -1.87
CA LYS A 189 -4.81 20.04 -1.87
C LYS A 189 -4.29 20.23 -3.29
N PRO A 190 -3.48 21.27 -3.54
CA PRO A 190 -3.12 21.68 -4.91
C PRO A 190 -2.05 20.79 -5.57
N TYR A 191 -1.51 19.82 -4.84
CA TYR A 191 -0.44 18.92 -5.28
C TYR A 191 -0.64 17.51 -4.75
N THR A 192 -0.05 16.55 -5.44
CA THR A 192 -0.02 15.14 -5.05
C THR A 192 1.37 14.76 -4.56
N VAL A 193 1.46 14.09 -3.44
CA VAL A 193 2.73 13.55 -2.92
C VAL A 193 2.69 12.04 -2.98
N VAL A 194 3.67 11.48 -3.66
CA VAL A 194 3.85 10.04 -3.83
C VAL A 194 4.96 9.57 -2.91
N ALA A 195 4.71 8.54 -2.11
CA ALA A 195 5.70 7.89 -1.29
C ALA A 195 6.04 6.50 -1.83
N TYR A 196 7.33 6.17 -1.90
CA TYR A 196 7.77 4.80 -2.04
C TYR A 196 8.04 4.20 -0.67
N ILE A 197 7.40 3.09 -0.39
CA ILE A 197 7.56 2.34 0.86
C ILE A 197 8.22 1.00 0.53
N ASP A 198 9.48 0.87 0.91
CA ASP A 198 10.18 -0.41 0.82
C ASP A 198 9.80 -1.30 2.01
N THR A 199 9.00 -2.32 1.74
CA THR A 199 8.49 -3.23 2.76
C THR A 199 9.57 -4.11 3.38
N GLU A 200 10.73 -4.25 2.73
CA GLU A 200 11.89 -4.93 3.32
C GLU A 200 12.44 -4.13 4.53
N MET A 201 12.20 -2.81 4.56
CA MET A 201 12.77 -1.90 5.55
C MET A 201 11.76 -1.33 6.53
N MET A 202 10.50 -1.10 6.12
CA MET A 202 9.57 -0.31 6.93
C MET A 202 8.13 -0.80 6.83
N ASN A 203 7.36 -0.51 7.87
CA ASN A 203 5.93 -0.75 7.93
C ASN A 203 5.19 0.30 7.09
N PRO A 204 4.30 -0.09 6.16
CA PRO A 204 3.57 0.86 5.33
C PRO A 204 2.73 1.88 6.09
N LEU A 205 2.26 1.54 7.27
CA LEU A 205 1.45 2.43 8.11
C LEU A 205 2.18 3.72 8.53
N ILE A 206 3.52 3.77 8.35
CA ILE A 206 4.28 5.00 8.56
C ILE A 206 3.76 6.16 7.70
N ALA A 207 3.23 5.89 6.51
CA ALA A 207 2.76 6.93 5.60
C ALA A 207 1.55 7.71 6.16
N ASP A 208 0.71 7.08 6.96
CA ASP A 208 -0.46 7.71 7.58
C ASP A 208 -0.09 8.63 8.76
N GLN A 209 1.14 8.50 9.29
CA GLN A 209 1.61 9.30 10.40
C GLN A 209 2.06 10.70 10.00
N TYR A 210 2.26 10.93 8.72
CA TYR A 210 2.66 12.23 8.21
C TYR A 210 1.44 13.06 7.83
N THR A 211 1.09 13.99 8.72
CA THR A 211 0.01 14.96 8.47
C THR A 211 0.58 16.37 8.39
N SER A 212 -0.06 17.20 7.60
CA SER A 212 0.23 18.61 7.51
C SER A 212 -1.04 19.43 7.72
N LYS A 213 -0.88 20.64 8.24
CA LYS A 213 -1.97 21.60 8.37
C LYS A 213 -2.01 22.45 7.13
N LEU A 214 -3.01 22.25 6.31
CA LEU A 214 -3.26 23.08 5.14
C LEU A 214 -4.00 24.34 5.57
N GLN A 215 -3.40 25.48 5.31
CA GLN A 215 -3.98 26.79 5.54
C GLN A 215 -4.37 27.41 4.20
N TYR A 216 -5.60 27.74 4.01
CA TYR A 216 -5.99 28.43 2.78
C TYR A 216 -6.92 29.62 3.02
N MET A 217 -6.76 30.64 2.17
CA MET A 217 -7.64 31.80 2.12
C MET A 217 -8.50 31.74 0.86
N LYS A 218 -9.83 31.69 1.01
CA LYS A 218 -10.76 31.58 -0.12
C LYS A 218 -10.79 32.81 -1.02
N SER A 219 -10.62 34.00 -0.47
CA SER A 219 -10.62 35.25 -1.24
C SER A 219 -9.90 36.39 -0.53
N ARG A 220 -9.53 37.42 -1.29
CA ARG A 220 -8.95 38.66 -0.74
C ARG A 220 -9.90 39.44 0.16
N ARG A 221 -11.21 39.28 -0.03
CA ARG A 221 -12.25 39.93 0.79
C ARG A 221 -12.54 39.14 2.05
N ASP A 222 -12.51 37.82 1.94
CA ASP A 222 -12.70 36.91 3.07
C ASP A 222 -11.29 36.51 3.60
N ARG A 223 -10.88 37.26 4.63
CA ARG A 223 -9.60 36.98 5.31
C ARG A 223 -9.69 35.79 6.26
N LYS A 224 -10.78 35.04 6.20
CA LYS A 224 -10.94 33.83 7.01
C LYS A 224 -9.96 32.77 6.51
N THR A 225 -8.99 32.50 7.33
CA THR A 225 -8.09 31.37 7.14
C THR A 225 -8.80 30.11 7.58
N ILE A 226 -8.85 29.14 6.71
CA ILE A 226 -9.36 27.79 7.03
C ILE A 226 -8.13 26.90 7.21
N TYR A 227 -8.15 26.14 8.29
CA TYR A 227 -7.10 25.17 8.61
C TYR A 227 -7.68 23.77 8.43
N GLU A 228 -7.02 22.96 7.63
CA GLU A 228 -7.37 21.55 7.44
C GLU A 228 -6.14 20.71 7.72
N ASN A 229 -6.27 19.69 8.54
CA ASN A 229 -5.24 18.67 8.65
C ASN A 229 -5.37 17.74 7.46
N VAL A 230 -4.33 17.60 6.68
CA VAL A 230 -4.31 16.74 5.50
C VAL A 230 -3.14 15.76 5.59
N PRO A 231 -3.30 14.51 5.18
CA PRO A 231 -2.16 13.61 5.02
C PRO A 231 -1.14 14.21 4.06
N VAL A 232 0.14 14.01 4.36
CA VAL A 232 1.22 14.45 3.48
C VAL A 232 1.18 13.65 2.19
N PHE A 233 1.08 12.32 2.29
CA PHE A 233 1.09 11.41 1.16
C PHE A 233 -0.31 11.13 0.62
N ASP A 234 -0.45 11.16 -0.70
CA ASP A 234 -1.69 10.88 -1.42
C ASP A 234 -1.66 9.50 -2.07
N ILE A 235 -0.46 9.05 -2.44
CA ILE A 235 -0.21 7.77 -3.08
C ILE A 235 0.95 7.10 -2.36
N VAL A 236 0.79 5.83 -2.03
CA VAL A 236 1.85 4.97 -1.52
C VAL A 236 2.11 3.87 -2.54
N ASN A 237 3.34 3.79 -3.04
CA ASN A 237 3.82 2.70 -3.86
C ASN A 237 4.53 1.69 -2.95
N LEU A 238 3.89 0.55 -2.71
CA LEU A 238 4.48 -0.54 -1.94
C LEU A 238 5.53 -1.25 -2.78
N ARG A 239 6.77 -1.22 -2.37
CA ARG A 239 7.89 -1.93 -2.99
C ARG A 239 8.11 -3.25 -2.26
N LYS A 240 8.39 -4.36 -2.94
CA LYS A 240 8.32 -4.51 -4.39
C LYS A 240 7.79 -5.86 -4.80
N ALA A 241 7.02 -5.86 -5.85
CA ALA A 241 6.76 -7.06 -6.64
C ALA A 241 7.72 -7.08 -7.84
N LEU A 242 8.04 -8.26 -8.34
CA LEU A 242 9.05 -8.45 -9.38
C LEU A 242 8.44 -9.13 -10.60
N LEU A 243 8.74 -8.58 -11.78
CA LEU A 243 8.59 -9.32 -13.03
C LEU A 243 9.81 -10.23 -13.19
N LYS A 244 9.61 -11.54 -13.17
CA LYS A 244 10.65 -12.52 -13.40
C LYS A 244 10.32 -13.43 -14.58
N TYR A 245 11.34 -13.98 -15.22
CA TYR A 245 11.16 -15.06 -16.17
C TYR A 245 11.38 -16.40 -15.45
N ASP A 246 10.42 -17.28 -15.57
CA ASP A 246 10.53 -18.67 -15.12
C ASP A 246 10.90 -19.55 -16.31
N GLU A 247 12.14 -20.04 -16.30
CA GLU A 247 12.69 -20.89 -17.38
C GLU A 247 11.93 -22.22 -17.51
N SER A 248 11.43 -22.76 -16.41
CA SER A 248 10.76 -24.06 -16.39
C SER A 248 9.41 -24.02 -17.11
N SER A 249 8.64 -22.99 -16.87
CA SER A 249 7.35 -22.74 -17.52
C SER A 249 7.45 -21.85 -18.76
N ARG A 250 8.60 -21.22 -19.00
CA ARG A 250 8.83 -20.22 -20.05
C ARG A 250 7.87 -19.02 -19.98
N ARG A 251 7.50 -18.63 -18.78
CA ARG A 251 6.50 -17.57 -18.52
C ARG A 251 7.14 -16.33 -17.88
N ALA A 252 6.57 -15.18 -18.18
CA ALA A 252 6.73 -14.00 -17.37
C ALA A 252 5.82 -14.13 -16.13
N VAL A 253 6.41 -14.04 -14.95
CA VAL A 253 5.68 -14.26 -13.68
C VAL A 253 5.79 -13.08 -12.75
N LEU A 254 4.70 -12.79 -12.07
CA LEU A 254 4.67 -11.83 -10.97
C LEU A 254 5.12 -12.55 -9.69
N LYS A 255 6.26 -12.10 -9.14
CA LYS A 255 6.82 -12.63 -7.90
C LYS A 255 6.77 -11.57 -6.81
N PHE A 256 6.42 -11.98 -5.61
CA PHE A 256 6.51 -11.16 -4.42
C PHE A 256 7.79 -11.47 -3.65
N THR A 257 8.44 -10.46 -3.06
CA THR A 257 9.41 -10.69 -1.99
C THR A 257 8.66 -11.13 -0.73
N PRO A 258 9.31 -11.83 0.21
CA PRO A 258 8.63 -12.29 1.43
C PRO A 258 7.93 -11.16 2.19
N ASP A 259 8.56 -10.00 2.24
CA ASP A 259 8.04 -8.85 2.98
C ASP A 259 6.80 -8.23 2.32
N ILE A 260 6.81 -8.03 0.99
CA ILE A 260 5.62 -7.54 0.30
C ILE A 260 4.50 -8.57 0.33
N GLU A 261 4.83 -9.86 0.24
CA GLU A 261 3.84 -10.94 0.34
C GLU A 261 3.17 -10.93 1.72
N HIS A 262 3.95 -10.73 2.80
CA HIS A 262 3.41 -10.57 4.14
C HIS A 262 2.43 -9.40 4.23
N VAL A 263 2.83 -8.22 3.74
CA VAL A 263 1.99 -7.02 3.73
C VAL A 263 0.70 -7.25 2.94
N LEU A 264 0.79 -7.90 1.78
CA LEU A 264 -0.37 -8.16 0.91
C LEU A 264 -1.32 -9.18 1.54
N LYS A 265 -0.81 -10.27 2.11
CA LYS A 265 -1.63 -11.28 2.81
C LYS A 265 -2.35 -10.69 4.04
N ASN A 266 -1.75 -9.70 4.67
CA ASN A 266 -2.32 -9.00 5.80
C ASN A 266 -2.85 -7.61 5.41
N TYR A 267 -3.51 -7.51 4.24
CA TYR A 267 -3.97 -6.24 3.66
C TYR A 267 -4.93 -5.46 4.57
N ALA A 268 -5.73 -6.14 5.34
CA ALA A 268 -6.64 -5.51 6.32
C ALA A 268 -5.88 -4.69 7.36
N GLN A 269 -4.66 -5.12 7.69
CA GLN A 269 -3.80 -4.48 8.66
C GLN A 269 -2.96 -3.35 8.06
N TYR A 270 -2.32 -3.60 6.92
CA TYR A 270 -1.30 -2.69 6.40
C TYR A 270 -1.81 -1.79 5.27
N ILE A 271 -2.83 -2.22 4.54
CA ILE A 271 -3.33 -1.52 3.36
C ILE A 271 -4.62 -0.77 3.66
N GLN A 272 -5.59 -1.42 4.28
CA GLN A 272 -6.88 -0.79 4.52
C GLN A 272 -6.83 0.46 5.40
N PRO A 273 -6.01 0.56 6.47
CA PRO A 273 -5.90 1.80 7.23
C PRO A 273 -5.44 2.98 6.36
N LEU A 274 -4.45 2.78 5.48
CA LEU A 274 -4.00 3.81 4.55
C LEU A 274 -5.13 4.26 3.62
N LYS A 275 -5.89 3.30 3.09
CA LYS A 275 -7.05 3.59 2.23
C LYS A 275 -8.13 4.37 2.97
N ARG A 276 -8.38 4.07 4.26
CA ARG A 276 -9.33 4.82 5.10
C ARG A 276 -8.90 6.26 5.30
N SER A 277 -7.61 6.50 5.49
CA SER A 277 -7.04 7.86 5.51
C SER A 277 -7.06 8.55 4.15
N GLY A 278 -7.62 7.88 3.12
CA GLY A 278 -7.75 8.36 1.75
C GLY A 278 -6.45 8.32 0.95
N ILE A 279 -5.41 7.64 1.45
CA ILE A 279 -4.19 7.37 0.70
C ILE A 279 -4.47 6.25 -0.31
N LYS A 280 -4.09 6.45 -1.56
CA LYS A 280 -4.16 5.38 -2.57
C LYS A 280 -2.96 4.46 -2.43
N VAL A 281 -3.21 3.16 -2.36
CA VAL A 281 -2.16 2.15 -2.19
C VAL A 281 -1.97 1.39 -3.50
N CYS A 282 -0.80 1.55 -4.09
CA CYS A 282 -0.41 0.94 -5.34
C CYS A 282 0.73 -0.07 -5.13
N LEU A 283 0.71 -1.15 -5.88
CA LEU A 283 1.80 -2.12 -5.92
C LEU A 283 2.87 -1.65 -6.91
N SER A 284 4.11 -1.46 -6.45
CA SER A 284 5.24 -1.21 -7.34
C SER A 284 5.73 -2.52 -7.92
N ILE A 285 5.77 -2.59 -9.24
CA ILE A 285 6.29 -3.74 -9.98
C ILE A 285 7.60 -3.32 -10.62
N GLU A 286 8.65 -4.10 -10.36
CA GLU A 286 10.02 -3.83 -10.79
C GLU A 286 10.60 -5.03 -11.55
N GLY A 287 11.75 -4.85 -12.19
CA GLY A 287 12.45 -5.93 -12.86
C GLY A 287 13.07 -6.93 -11.87
N GLY A 288 12.95 -8.20 -12.15
CA GLY A 288 13.43 -9.30 -11.29
C GLY A 288 14.82 -9.83 -11.63
N GLY A 289 15.60 -9.12 -12.46
CA GLY A 289 16.97 -9.47 -12.79
C GLY A 289 17.15 -10.71 -13.66
N THR A 290 16.13 -11.15 -14.38
CA THR A 290 16.19 -12.39 -15.20
C THR A 290 16.45 -12.13 -16.68
N GLY A 291 16.67 -10.88 -17.10
CA GLY A 291 16.85 -10.49 -18.51
C GLY A 291 15.53 -10.19 -19.21
N ILE A 292 14.41 -10.45 -18.55
CA ILE A 292 13.07 -10.07 -18.99
C ILE A 292 12.60 -8.91 -18.15
N GLY A 293 12.08 -7.87 -18.79
CA GLY A 293 11.47 -6.68 -18.20
C GLY A 293 10.34 -6.19 -19.10
N PHE A 294 9.81 -5.02 -18.80
CA PHE A 294 8.63 -4.50 -19.50
C PHE A 294 8.88 -4.21 -20.99
N ALA A 295 10.13 -3.94 -21.36
CA ALA A 295 10.52 -3.55 -22.71
C ALA A 295 10.89 -4.72 -23.65
N ASN A 296 10.74 -5.99 -23.23
CA ASN A 296 11.05 -7.14 -24.08
C ASN A 296 10.12 -8.33 -23.91
N LEU A 297 8.88 -8.08 -23.42
CA LEU A 297 7.85 -9.11 -23.34
C LEU A 297 7.24 -9.39 -24.72
N THR A 298 6.95 -10.63 -25.00
CA THR A 298 6.09 -11.03 -26.13
C THR A 298 4.62 -10.76 -25.81
N ASP A 299 3.76 -10.68 -26.83
CA ASP A 299 2.32 -10.46 -26.64
C ASP A 299 1.66 -11.55 -25.74
N VAL A 300 2.14 -12.80 -25.82
CA VAL A 300 1.66 -13.91 -24.97
C VAL A 300 2.09 -13.68 -23.51
N GLN A 301 3.32 -13.25 -23.30
CA GLN A 301 3.83 -12.95 -21.95
C GLN A 301 3.12 -11.75 -21.35
N ILE A 302 2.80 -10.72 -22.14
CA ILE A 302 2.01 -9.56 -21.69
C ILE A 302 0.63 -10.03 -21.22
N ALA A 303 -0.09 -10.80 -22.02
CA ALA A 303 -1.43 -11.28 -21.67
C ALA A 303 -1.42 -12.11 -20.37
N ASP A 304 -0.46 -13.01 -20.24
CA ASP A 304 -0.31 -13.86 -19.06
C ASP A 304 0.06 -13.04 -17.82
N PHE A 305 1.01 -12.11 -17.95
CA PHE A 305 1.44 -11.25 -16.85
C PHE A 305 0.33 -10.32 -16.37
N VAL A 306 -0.42 -9.71 -17.30
CA VAL A 306 -1.57 -8.84 -16.98
C VAL A 306 -2.63 -9.61 -16.17
N ALA A 307 -2.92 -10.87 -16.54
CA ALA A 307 -3.85 -11.70 -15.79
C ALA A 307 -3.39 -11.92 -14.34
N GLN A 308 -2.09 -12.17 -14.11
CA GLN A 308 -1.52 -12.32 -12.78
C GLN A 308 -1.62 -11.01 -11.96
N VAL A 309 -1.30 -9.87 -12.57
CA VAL A 309 -1.41 -8.55 -11.92
C VAL A 309 -2.86 -8.25 -11.55
N GLN A 310 -3.82 -8.55 -12.46
CA GLN A 310 -5.25 -8.35 -12.19
C GLN A 310 -5.73 -9.16 -10.98
N VAL A 311 -5.29 -10.41 -10.88
CA VAL A 311 -5.61 -11.26 -9.71
C VAL A 311 -5.05 -10.64 -8.43
N ALA A 312 -3.80 -10.19 -8.42
CA ALA A 312 -3.17 -9.58 -7.27
C ALA A 312 -3.90 -8.29 -6.82
N VAL A 313 -4.23 -7.40 -7.76
CA VAL A 313 -4.96 -6.16 -7.48
C VAL A 313 -6.31 -6.44 -6.84
N LYS A 314 -7.07 -7.40 -7.37
CA LYS A 314 -8.38 -7.78 -6.83
C LYS A 314 -8.27 -8.44 -5.47
N MET A 315 -7.38 -9.42 -5.35
CA MET A 315 -7.20 -10.23 -4.14
C MET A 315 -6.82 -9.36 -2.94
N TYR A 316 -5.88 -8.43 -3.14
CA TYR A 316 -5.35 -7.58 -2.08
C TYR A 316 -5.99 -6.18 -2.02
N GLN A 317 -7.07 -5.98 -2.78
CA GLN A 317 -7.87 -4.74 -2.79
C GLN A 317 -7.02 -3.48 -3.01
N LEU A 318 -6.03 -3.56 -3.89
CA LEU A 318 -5.15 -2.45 -4.20
C LEU A 318 -5.89 -1.38 -5.01
N ASP A 319 -5.52 -0.11 -4.81
CA ASP A 319 -6.07 1.00 -5.58
C ASP A 319 -5.42 1.16 -6.95
N GLY A 320 -4.23 0.54 -7.13
CA GLY A 320 -3.52 0.65 -8.40
C GLY A 320 -2.22 -0.11 -8.45
N ILE A 321 -1.51 0.13 -9.53
CA ILE A 321 -0.16 -0.38 -9.79
C ILE A 321 0.75 0.75 -10.26
N HIS A 322 2.02 0.58 -9.93
CA HIS A 322 3.09 1.45 -10.36
C HIS A 322 4.14 0.63 -11.12
N LEU A 323 4.46 1.04 -12.33
CA LEU A 323 5.45 0.38 -13.17
C LEU A 323 6.80 1.11 -13.07
N ARG A 324 7.85 0.39 -12.65
CA ARG A 324 9.22 0.88 -12.57
C ARG A 324 10.16 -0.15 -13.21
N ASP A 325 10.60 0.11 -14.41
CA ASP A 325 11.44 -0.83 -15.19
C ASP A 325 12.91 -0.77 -14.75
N GLU A 326 13.14 -0.98 -13.46
CA GLU A 326 14.47 -1.02 -12.86
C GLU A 326 14.86 -2.46 -12.52
N GLY A 327 16.12 -2.82 -12.76
CA GLY A 327 16.65 -4.12 -12.34
C GLY A 327 16.20 -5.30 -13.20
N ALA A 328 15.68 -5.11 -14.40
CA ALA A 328 15.26 -6.19 -15.30
C ALA A 328 16.43 -7.11 -15.76
N GLY A 329 17.65 -6.54 -15.83
CA GLY A 329 18.84 -7.29 -16.25
C GLY A 329 18.90 -7.48 -17.76
N TYR A 330 18.51 -6.50 -18.54
CA TYR A 330 18.54 -6.52 -20.01
C TYR A 330 19.93 -6.79 -20.62
N ASP A 331 20.99 -6.53 -19.87
CA ASP A 331 22.39 -6.76 -20.24
C ASP A 331 22.85 -8.21 -20.06
N LYS A 332 21.98 -9.07 -19.52
CA LYS A 332 22.31 -10.48 -19.33
C LYS A 332 22.50 -11.22 -20.65
N THR A 333 23.50 -12.09 -20.68
CA THR A 333 23.72 -12.96 -21.84
C THR A 333 22.50 -13.82 -22.13
N GLY A 334 21.97 -13.72 -23.35
CA GLY A 334 20.79 -14.47 -23.78
C GLY A 334 19.46 -13.78 -23.46
N ALA A 335 19.48 -12.59 -22.84
CA ALA A 335 18.28 -11.77 -22.73
C ALA A 335 17.72 -11.42 -24.12
N PRO A 336 16.39 -11.39 -24.32
CA PRO A 336 15.81 -10.91 -25.57
C PRO A 336 16.17 -9.44 -25.82
N GLU A 337 16.25 -9.07 -27.09
CA GLU A 337 16.42 -7.67 -27.47
C GLU A 337 15.23 -6.82 -26.99
N LEU A 338 15.47 -5.52 -26.77
CA LEU A 338 14.43 -4.58 -26.43
C LEU A 338 13.50 -4.36 -27.63
N ASP A 339 12.20 -4.31 -27.38
CA ASP A 339 11.15 -4.01 -28.33
C ASP A 339 10.46 -2.70 -27.92
N GLU A 340 10.57 -1.67 -28.74
CA GLU A 340 9.97 -0.35 -28.49
C GLU A 340 8.44 -0.42 -28.26
N THR A 341 7.79 -1.48 -28.73
CA THR A 341 6.32 -1.65 -28.62
C THR A 341 5.91 -2.46 -27.38
N SER A 342 6.83 -3.21 -26.76
CA SER A 342 6.52 -4.13 -25.65
C SER A 342 5.95 -3.39 -24.43
N TYR A 343 6.68 -2.40 -23.91
CA TYR A 343 6.24 -1.67 -22.73
C TYR A 343 4.94 -0.88 -22.99
N PRO A 344 4.78 -0.14 -24.11
CA PRO A 344 3.49 0.47 -24.48
C PRO A 344 2.32 -0.52 -24.56
N LYS A 345 2.53 -1.72 -25.13
CA LYS A 345 1.53 -2.79 -25.17
C LYS A 345 1.14 -3.27 -23.78
N LEU A 346 2.13 -3.46 -22.90
CA LEU A 346 1.88 -3.85 -21.50
C LEU A 346 1.02 -2.80 -20.78
N VAL A 347 1.37 -1.52 -20.88
CA VAL A 347 0.61 -0.41 -20.28
C VAL A 347 -0.83 -0.40 -20.77
N LYS A 348 -1.04 -0.50 -22.09
CA LYS A 348 -2.38 -0.57 -22.69
C LYS A 348 -3.16 -1.78 -22.18
N ALA A 349 -2.56 -2.97 -22.19
CA ALA A 349 -3.22 -4.19 -21.75
C ALA A 349 -3.61 -4.15 -20.26
N LEU A 350 -2.76 -3.56 -19.40
CA LEU A 350 -3.10 -3.35 -17.98
C LEU A 350 -4.29 -2.42 -17.80
N ARG A 351 -4.34 -1.30 -18.54
CA ARG A 351 -5.47 -0.37 -18.48
C ARG A 351 -6.76 -1.01 -19.01
N GLU A 352 -6.69 -1.76 -20.11
CA GLU A 352 -7.86 -2.44 -20.67
C GLU A 352 -8.41 -3.54 -19.73
N ALA A 353 -7.52 -4.27 -19.04
CA ALA A 353 -7.91 -5.28 -18.06
C ALA A 353 -8.47 -4.67 -16.76
N MET A 354 -8.02 -3.48 -16.39
CA MET A 354 -8.34 -2.83 -15.13
C MET A 354 -8.59 -1.32 -15.33
N PRO A 355 -9.74 -0.93 -15.93
CA PRO A 355 -9.98 0.46 -16.32
C PRO A 355 -10.08 1.43 -15.15
N ASP A 356 -10.51 0.97 -13.98
CA ASP A 356 -10.83 1.81 -12.83
C ASP A 356 -9.69 1.97 -11.82
N ILE A 357 -8.57 1.24 -11.97
CA ILE A 357 -7.43 1.35 -11.05
C ILE A 357 -6.51 2.51 -11.44
N MET A 358 -5.75 2.98 -10.48
CA MET A 358 -4.65 3.91 -10.74
C MET A 358 -3.50 3.17 -11.43
N LEU A 359 -3.08 3.65 -12.59
CA LEU A 359 -1.91 3.14 -13.31
C LEU A 359 -0.88 4.25 -13.44
N THR A 360 0.29 4.08 -12.83
CA THR A 360 1.34 5.08 -12.80
C THR A 360 2.67 4.50 -13.30
N LEU A 361 3.56 5.38 -13.77
CA LEU A 361 4.79 4.99 -14.42
C LEU A 361 5.98 5.82 -13.91
N ALA A 362 7.07 5.13 -13.57
CA ALA A 362 8.37 5.75 -13.31
C ALA A 362 9.08 6.07 -14.63
N ASP A 363 9.37 7.34 -14.85
CA ASP A 363 10.19 7.80 -15.97
C ASP A 363 11.67 7.81 -15.54
N ASP A 364 12.38 6.75 -15.85
CA ASP A 364 13.80 6.59 -15.56
C ASP A 364 14.71 7.14 -16.69
N GLY A 365 14.13 7.41 -17.87
CA GLY A 365 14.85 7.82 -19.06
C GLY A 365 15.64 6.70 -19.74
N GLY A 366 15.49 5.45 -19.28
CA GLY A 366 15.98 4.25 -19.92
C GLY A 366 14.97 3.73 -20.95
N THR A 367 14.24 2.68 -20.58
CA THR A 367 13.20 2.10 -21.46
C THR A 367 12.04 3.07 -21.72
N THR A 368 11.79 4.01 -20.82
CA THR A 368 10.78 5.06 -21.01
C THR A 368 11.16 6.12 -22.06
N ALA A 369 12.44 6.26 -22.41
CA ALA A 369 12.87 7.17 -23.47
C ALA A 369 12.26 6.83 -24.84
N MET A 370 11.88 5.57 -25.07
CA MET A 370 11.21 5.13 -26.30
C MET A 370 9.76 5.62 -26.40
N MET A 371 9.19 6.12 -25.29
CA MET A 371 7.78 6.54 -25.19
C MET A 371 7.56 8.02 -25.49
N ASP A 372 8.57 8.73 -25.99
CA ASP A 372 8.47 10.15 -26.38
C ASP A 372 7.54 10.39 -27.58
N LYS A 373 7.12 9.34 -28.24
CA LYS A 373 6.22 9.31 -29.40
C LYS A 373 5.31 8.09 -29.36
N GLU A 374 4.34 8.04 -30.25
CA GLU A 374 3.53 6.86 -30.50
C GLU A 374 4.39 5.66 -30.90
N GLN A 375 4.16 4.52 -30.27
CA GLN A 375 4.83 3.26 -30.56
C GLN A 375 3.78 2.17 -30.90
N GLY A 376 3.85 1.60 -32.08
CA GLY A 376 2.92 0.56 -32.49
C GLY A 376 1.43 0.97 -32.47
N GLY A 377 1.12 2.24 -32.68
CA GLY A 377 -0.24 2.76 -32.58
C GLY A 377 -0.68 3.11 -31.16
N ILE A 378 0.24 3.14 -30.19
CA ILE A 378 -0.04 3.37 -28.78
C ILE A 378 0.64 4.65 -28.30
N VAL A 379 -0.15 5.58 -27.77
CA VAL A 379 0.30 6.76 -27.04
C VAL A 379 0.18 6.44 -25.55
N VAL A 380 1.30 6.22 -24.86
CA VAL A 380 1.32 5.70 -23.47
C VAL A 380 0.55 6.58 -22.50
N GLY A 381 0.62 7.90 -22.66
CA GLY A 381 -0.10 8.84 -21.81
C GLY A 381 -1.62 8.73 -21.82
N ASP A 382 -2.21 8.08 -22.85
CA ASP A 382 -3.65 7.84 -22.90
C ASP A 382 -4.11 6.71 -21.95
N TYR A 383 -3.16 5.90 -21.48
CA TYR A 383 -3.43 4.71 -20.67
C TYR A 383 -2.96 4.81 -19.22
N ILE A 384 -2.17 5.84 -18.87
CA ILE A 384 -1.69 6.05 -17.48
C ILE A 384 -2.32 7.29 -16.86
N ASP A 385 -2.40 7.32 -15.53
CA ASP A 385 -2.91 8.47 -14.79
C ASP A 385 -1.81 9.50 -14.52
N LEU A 386 -0.66 9.04 -14.05
CA LEU A 386 0.49 9.89 -13.71
C LEU A 386 1.80 9.21 -14.15
N ALA A 387 2.80 10.05 -14.45
CA ALA A 387 4.18 9.64 -14.58
C ALA A 387 5.09 10.58 -13.78
N TRP A 388 6.28 10.13 -13.42
CA TRP A 388 7.24 10.97 -12.70
C TRP A 388 8.69 10.53 -12.86
N ASN A 389 9.58 11.52 -12.74
CA ASN A 389 11.01 11.29 -12.70
C ASN A 389 11.42 10.50 -11.44
N VAL A 390 12.28 9.53 -11.61
CA VAL A 390 12.88 8.73 -10.52
C VAL A 390 14.41 8.86 -10.45
N VAL A 391 14.95 9.90 -11.04
CA VAL A 391 16.33 10.29 -10.76
C VAL A 391 16.31 11.16 -9.51
N TRP A 392 16.72 10.55 -8.41
CA TRP A 392 16.55 11.13 -7.08
C TRP A 392 17.35 12.41 -6.88
N ASP A 393 16.84 13.25 -5.98
CA ASP A 393 17.40 14.55 -5.62
C ASP A 393 17.60 15.46 -6.86
N THR A 394 16.66 15.39 -7.78
CA THR A 394 16.66 16.19 -9.01
C THR A 394 15.33 16.84 -9.28
N ALA A 395 15.38 17.91 -10.07
CA ALA A 395 14.22 18.54 -10.68
C ALA A 395 14.36 18.45 -12.20
N VAL A 396 13.47 17.71 -12.86
CA VAL A 396 13.50 17.44 -14.30
C VAL A 396 12.30 18.06 -14.98
N ASN A 397 12.57 18.83 -16.03
CA ASN A 397 11.55 19.35 -16.93
C ASN A 397 11.75 18.80 -18.35
N PRO A 398 11.02 17.73 -18.74
CA PRO A 398 11.14 17.16 -20.07
C PRO A 398 10.72 18.09 -21.21
N TRP A 399 9.93 19.13 -20.91
CA TRP A 399 9.48 20.14 -21.89
C TRP A 399 10.43 21.33 -22.04
N ALA A 400 11.49 21.40 -21.24
CA ALA A 400 12.45 22.47 -21.35
C ALA A 400 13.24 22.42 -22.69
N SER A 401 13.53 23.59 -23.25
CA SER A 401 14.39 23.65 -24.40
C SER A 401 15.79 23.12 -24.07
N GLY A 402 16.26 22.14 -24.84
CA GLY A 402 17.55 21.50 -24.60
C GLY A 402 17.53 20.41 -23.53
N SER A 403 16.38 20.05 -23.00
CA SER A 403 16.27 18.87 -22.10
C SER A 403 16.72 17.61 -22.84
N GLU A 404 17.58 16.83 -22.20
CA GLU A 404 17.97 15.50 -22.67
C GLU A 404 16.80 14.52 -22.61
N ARG A 405 15.90 14.71 -21.63
CA ARG A 405 14.66 13.94 -21.55
C ARG A 405 13.58 14.57 -22.40
N LYS A 406 12.78 13.71 -23.00
CA LYS A 406 11.56 14.09 -23.71
C LYS A 406 10.35 13.67 -22.89
N PRO A 407 9.24 14.41 -22.95
CA PRO A 407 8.02 13.99 -22.27
C PRO A 407 7.49 12.70 -22.87
N ILE A 408 6.94 11.83 -22.03
CA ILE A 408 6.20 10.67 -22.47
C ILE A 408 5.00 11.16 -23.30
N ALA A 409 4.82 10.62 -24.49
CA ALA A 409 3.74 11.01 -25.39
C ALA A 409 2.37 10.88 -24.72
N GLY A 410 1.54 11.92 -24.84
CA GLY A 410 0.21 11.98 -24.24
C GLY A 410 0.18 12.37 -22.75
N VAL A 411 1.32 12.43 -22.07
CA VAL A 411 1.38 12.92 -20.68
C VAL A 411 1.47 14.46 -20.69
N THR A 412 0.59 15.11 -19.93
CA THR A 412 0.62 16.56 -19.75
C THR A 412 1.51 16.97 -18.56
N LYS A 413 1.89 18.26 -18.51
CA LYS A 413 2.68 18.80 -17.39
C LYS A 413 2.01 18.59 -16.02
N GLU A 414 0.70 18.66 -15.95
CA GLU A 414 -0.08 18.48 -14.71
C GLU A 414 -0.07 17.03 -14.22
N ARG A 415 0.15 16.09 -15.14
CA ARG A 415 0.23 14.65 -14.83
C ARG A 415 1.66 14.13 -14.68
N TYR A 416 2.65 15.02 -14.71
CA TYR A 416 4.05 14.64 -14.59
C TYR A 416 4.70 15.19 -13.33
N GLY A 417 5.32 14.30 -12.55
CA GLY A 417 6.12 14.65 -11.38
C GLY A 417 7.58 14.90 -11.77
N GLY A 418 7.95 16.16 -11.95
CA GLY A 418 9.34 16.52 -12.29
C GLY A 418 10.30 16.49 -11.10
N ILE A 419 9.81 16.30 -9.88
CA ILE A 419 10.58 16.47 -8.64
C ILE A 419 10.56 15.16 -7.84
N SER A 420 11.74 14.63 -7.57
CA SER A 420 11.90 13.42 -6.77
C SER A 420 13.01 13.57 -5.74
N PHE A 421 12.72 13.10 -4.51
CA PHE A 421 13.60 13.23 -3.35
C PHE A 421 13.92 11.88 -2.75
N TYR A 422 15.19 11.69 -2.41
CA TYR A 422 15.62 10.62 -1.53
C TYR A 422 15.95 11.21 -0.16
N ILE A 423 15.21 10.81 0.87
CA ILE A 423 15.41 11.36 2.21
C ILE A 423 16.62 10.71 2.86
N LYS A 424 17.62 11.51 3.16
CA LYS A 424 18.82 11.07 3.89
C LYS A 424 18.67 11.32 5.38
N PRO A 425 19.04 10.36 6.24
CA PRO A 425 18.83 10.47 7.69
C PRO A 425 19.68 11.56 8.37
N ILE A 426 20.84 11.91 7.81
CA ILE A 426 21.73 12.95 8.35
C ILE A 426 22.16 13.83 7.19
N MET A 427 22.04 15.15 7.38
CA MET A 427 22.52 16.10 6.37
C MET A 427 23.75 16.85 6.91
N THR A 428 24.81 16.79 6.14
CA THR A 428 25.98 17.64 6.28
C THR A 428 25.66 19.08 5.85
N ASN A 429 26.55 20.05 6.16
CA ASN A 429 26.39 21.42 5.68
C ASN A 429 26.37 21.51 4.14
N GLU A 430 27.11 20.63 3.44
CA GLU A 430 27.12 20.56 1.97
C GLU A 430 25.80 20.02 1.43
N GLU A 431 25.24 19.00 2.06
CA GLU A 431 23.92 18.48 1.70
C GLU A 431 22.81 19.51 1.97
N GLY A 432 22.94 20.31 3.02
CA GLY A 432 22.03 21.43 3.28
C GLY A 432 22.03 22.50 2.19
N LEU A 433 23.19 22.83 1.63
CA LEU A 433 23.32 23.74 0.50
C LEU A 433 22.75 23.13 -0.79
N PHE A 434 23.05 21.87 -1.04
CA PHE A 434 22.49 21.12 -2.18
C PHE A 434 20.97 21.09 -2.13
N PHE A 435 20.40 20.85 -0.96
CA PHE A 435 18.95 20.83 -0.75
C PHE A 435 18.31 22.19 -1.02
N GLY A 436 18.96 23.28 -0.58
CA GLY A 436 18.52 24.65 -0.87
C GLY A 436 18.51 24.97 -2.38
N ASN A 437 19.47 24.46 -3.13
CA ASN A 437 19.52 24.61 -4.58
C ASN A 437 18.38 23.80 -5.24
N LEU A 438 18.20 22.56 -4.84
CA LEU A 438 17.09 21.72 -5.33
C LEU A 438 15.73 22.35 -5.00
N GLN A 439 15.57 22.98 -3.84
CA GLN A 439 14.38 23.74 -3.50
C GLN A 439 14.11 24.90 -4.47
N ASN A 440 15.15 25.66 -4.80
CA ASN A 440 15.03 26.77 -5.73
C ASN A 440 14.71 26.31 -7.17
N GLU A 441 15.34 25.23 -7.62
CA GLU A 441 15.07 24.62 -8.93
C GLU A 441 13.63 24.08 -8.98
N SER A 442 13.21 23.37 -7.94
CA SER A 442 11.84 22.84 -7.81
C SER A 442 10.81 23.96 -7.85
N ARG A 443 11.09 25.06 -7.15
CA ARG A 443 10.23 26.25 -7.17
C ARG A 443 10.18 26.90 -8.55
N ALA A 444 11.30 27.00 -9.24
CA ALA A 444 11.35 27.55 -10.59
C ALA A 444 10.53 26.69 -11.57
N ILE A 445 10.66 25.37 -11.50
CA ILE A 445 9.91 24.43 -12.33
C ILE A 445 8.41 24.50 -12.02
N ALA A 446 8.06 24.51 -10.75
CA ALA A 446 6.67 24.58 -10.32
C ALA A 446 5.98 25.89 -10.75
N LEU A 447 6.67 27.04 -10.54
CA LEU A 447 6.11 28.37 -10.80
C LEU A 447 6.09 28.73 -12.27
N ASN A 448 7.21 28.48 -12.96
CA ASN A 448 7.39 29.03 -14.30
C ASN A 448 6.99 28.08 -15.42
N GLU A 449 7.00 26.76 -15.14
CA GLU A 449 6.85 25.76 -16.18
C GLU A 449 5.55 24.94 -16.07
N GLY A 450 4.74 25.18 -15.01
CA GLY A 450 3.50 24.44 -14.78
C GLY A 450 3.70 22.98 -14.38
N LEU A 451 4.93 22.60 -14.04
CA LEU A 451 5.29 21.32 -13.45
C LEU A 451 5.30 21.51 -11.94
N GLY A 452 4.61 20.71 -11.18
CA GLY A 452 4.68 20.92 -9.74
C GLY A 452 3.47 20.41 -8.99
N LYS A 453 2.61 19.70 -9.69
CA LYS A 453 1.47 19.09 -9.03
C LYS A 453 1.76 17.72 -8.46
N VAL A 454 2.88 17.11 -8.81
CA VAL A 454 3.27 15.78 -8.33
C VAL A 454 4.71 15.85 -7.81
N ALA A 455 4.90 15.49 -6.55
CA ALA A 455 6.20 15.31 -5.92
C ALA A 455 6.37 13.87 -5.46
N VAL A 456 7.57 13.34 -5.56
CA VAL A 456 7.86 11.94 -5.26
C VAL A 456 8.92 11.84 -4.16
N VAL A 457 8.71 10.97 -3.21
CA VAL A 457 9.58 10.78 -2.05
C VAL A 457 9.92 9.31 -1.87
N GLU A 458 11.19 9.01 -1.69
CA GLU A 458 11.68 7.70 -1.29
C GLU A 458 12.46 7.79 0.01
N ASN A 459 12.59 6.66 0.70
CA ASN A 459 13.30 6.52 1.97
C ASN A 459 12.72 7.42 3.09
N ILE A 460 11.43 7.29 3.34
CA ILE A 460 10.77 8.01 4.42
C ILE A 460 11.42 7.62 5.76
N PRO A 461 11.78 8.59 6.59
CA PRO A 461 12.46 8.31 7.85
C PRO A 461 11.60 7.51 8.82
N TYR A 462 12.19 6.48 9.43
CA TYR A 462 11.49 5.60 10.39
C TYR A 462 12.34 5.23 11.63
N ARG A 463 13.59 5.71 11.74
CA ARG A 463 14.53 5.21 12.74
C ARG A 463 15.01 6.21 13.80
N ASP A 464 15.14 7.49 13.50
CA ASP A 464 15.81 8.44 14.40
C ASP A 464 15.09 9.79 14.51
N TYR A 465 14.65 10.06 15.72
CA TYR A 465 13.68 11.10 16.06
C TYR A 465 14.09 12.56 15.70
N ILE A 466 15.31 12.99 15.98
CA ILE A 466 15.66 14.42 15.88
C ILE A 466 16.09 14.83 14.48
N SER A 467 16.87 14.00 13.80
CA SER A 467 17.31 14.26 12.42
C SER A 467 16.17 14.08 11.41
N GLU A 468 15.21 13.24 11.72
CA GLU A 468 14.10 12.88 10.85
C GLU A 468 13.00 13.95 10.81
N ILE A 469 12.69 14.61 11.94
CA ILE A 469 11.77 15.77 11.94
C ILE A 469 12.32 16.88 11.03
N ALA A 470 13.62 17.15 11.08
CA ALA A 470 14.24 18.14 10.20
C ALA A 470 14.11 17.77 8.71
N ASN A 471 14.17 16.47 8.37
CA ASN A 471 14.01 15.99 7.00
C ASN A 471 12.55 16.08 6.53
N VAL A 472 11.59 15.75 7.39
CA VAL A 472 10.17 15.95 7.10
C VAL A 472 9.86 17.43 6.91
N GLN A 473 10.37 18.30 7.77
CA GLN A 473 10.23 19.76 7.61
C GLN A 473 10.83 20.26 6.29
N ARG A 474 11.90 19.64 5.80
CA ARG A 474 12.48 19.97 4.49
C ARG A 474 11.61 19.53 3.32
N ILE A 475 11.05 18.31 3.36
CA ILE A 475 10.05 17.86 2.38
C ILE A 475 8.90 18.87 2.34
N MET A 476 8.42 19.25 3.50
CA MET A 476 7.33 20.22 3.60
C MET A 476 7.75 21.60 3.11
N GLY A 477 8.98 22.03 3.37
CA GLY A 477 9.54 23.25 2.82
C GLY A 477 9.61 23.23 1.30
N LEU A 478 9.97 22.10 0.70
CA LEU A 478 9.92 21.89 -0.75
C LEU A 478 8.47 21.91 -1.26
N LEU A 479 7.58 21.21 -0.58
CA LEU A 479 6.16 21.20 -0.95
C LEU A 479 5.50 22.57 -0.79
N SER A 480 5.96 23.41 0.15
CA SER A 480 5.49 24.80 0.27
C SER A 480 5.80 25.65 -0.97
N CYS A 481 6.81 25.26 -1.74
CA CYS A 481 7.11 25.93 -3.01
C CYS A 481 5.98 25.78 -4.04
N PHE A 482 5.19 24.73 -3.95
CA PHE A 482 4.04 24.52 -4.83
C PHE A 482 2.83 25.39 -4.48
N HIS A 483 2.80 26.00 -3.28
CA HIS A 483 1.69 26.84 -2.83
C HIS A 483 1.71 28.25 -3.37
N ASP A 484 2.88 28.76 -3.65
CA ASP A 484 3.06 30.16 -4.10
C ASP A 484 2.73 30.35 -5.59
N THR A 485 2.28 29.28 -6.26
CA THR A 485 2.10 29.22 -7.72
C THR A 485 0.97 30.07 -8.27
N ASN A 486 0.14 30.66 -7.41
CA ASN A 486 -1.03 31.41 -7.88
C ASN A 486 -0.80 32.90 -8.14
N ASN A 487 0.44 33.38 -8.35
CA ASN A 487 0.73 34.78 -8.77
C ASN A 487 -0.16 35.84 -8.10
N GLY A 488 -0.54 35.63 -6.84
CA GLY A 488 -1.45 36.51 -6.11
C GLY A 488 -2.94 36.24 -6.32
N GLU A 489 -3.32 35.24 -7.11
CA GLU A 489 -4.70 34.79 -7.25
C GLU A 489 -5.15 33.92 -6.06
N TYR A 490 -6.45 33.91 -5.80
CA TYR A 490 -7.04 33.13 -4.72
C TYR A 490 -7.73 31.90 -5.31
N PRO A 491 -7.77 30.76 -4.59
CA PRO A 491 -7.36 30.56 -3.19
C PRO A 491 -5.83 30.53 -3.02
N ARG A 492 -5.34 31.11 -1.92
CA ARG A 492 -3.94 30.99 -1.51
C ARG A 492 -3.83 29.87 -0.48
N TYR A 493 -2.83 29.04 -0.66
CA TYR A 493 -2.51 27.94 0.24
C TYR A 493 -1.19 28.22 0.96
N ASN A 494 -1.13 27.87 2.22
CA ASN A 494 0.09 27.85 3.00
C ASN A 494 0.11 26.53 3.78
N VAL A 495 1.25 25.85 3.81
CA VAL A 495 1.43 24.65 4.62
C VAL A 495 2.12 25.04 5.91
N ASP A 496 1.42 24.90 7.00
CA ASP A 496 2.03 24.99 8.32
C ASP A 496 2.52 23.60 8.74
N VAL A 497 3.83 23.48 8.85
CA VAL A 497 4.53 22.22 9.11
C VAL A 497 4.77 21.98 10.59
N THR A 498 4.38 22.91 11.44
CA THR A 498 4.77 22.90 12.86
C THR A 498 4.06 21.84 13.71
N GLU A 499 3.05 21.18 13.18
CA GLU A 499 2.30 20.15 13.92
C GLU A 499 2.55 18.72 13.43
N THR A 500 3.70 18.42 12.85
CA THR A 500 4.01 17.08 12.41
C THR A 500 4.48 16.21 13.59
N LEU A 501 3.74 15.15 13.87
CA LEU A 501 4.10 14.00 14.71
C LEU A 501 4.27 14.26 16.21
N ALA A 502 3.33 13.79 16.98
CA ALA A 502 3.57 13.49 18.40
C ALA A 502 4.62 12.35 18.49
N ALA A 503 5.72 12.63 19.20
CA ALA A 503 6.86 11.73 19.38
C ALA A 503 6.52 10.32 19.89
N SER A 504 5.35 10.14 20.47
CA SER A 504 4.88 8.87 21.03
C SER A 504 4.46 7.82 19.98
N TYR A 505 4.19 8.22 18.75
CA TYR A 505 3.74 7.28 17.69
C TYR A 505 4.87 6.64 16.90
N TYR A 506 6.07 7.15 17.02
CA TYR A 506 7.22 6.77 16.22
C TYR A 506 7.64 5.31 16.36
N PHE A 507 7.47 4.70 17.53
CA PHE A 507 7.81 3.32 17.80
C PHE A 507 6.73 2.32 17.37
N ALA A 508 5.51 2.80 17.12
CA ALA A 508 4.36 1.95 16.82
C ALA A 508 4.37 1.38 15.38
N PHE A 509 5.15 1.98 14.48
CA PHE A 509 5.14 1.65 13.05
C PHE A 509 6.46 1.03 12.56
N ARG A 510 7.23 0.44 13.46
CA ARG A 510 8.35 -0.41 13.04
C ARG A 510 7.81 -1.63 12.30
N LYS A 511 8.64 -2.18 11.42
CA LYS A 511 8.41 -3.49 10.85
C LYS A 511 8.22 -4.50 11.99
N ASP A 512 7.11 -5.22 11.99
CA ASP A 512 6.63 -6.08 13.08
C ASP A 512 6.48 -7.56 12.64
N TRP A 513 7.03 -7.91 11.47
CA TRP A 513 7.14 -9.25 10.92
C TRP A 513 8.57 -9.66 10.64
#